data_31230af9743fcb5d1c127d827ab21050
#
_entry.id   31230af9743fcb5d1c127d827ab21050
#
_cell.length_a   1.000
_cell.length_b   1.000
_cell.length_c   1.000
_cell.angle_alpha   90.00
_cell.angle_beta   90.00
_cell.angle_gamma   90.00
#
_symmetry.space_group_name_H-M   'P 1'
#
loop_
_entity.id
_entity.type
_entity.pdbx_description
1 polymer ?
#
loop_
_entity_poly.entity_id
_entity_poly.type
_entity_poly.pdbx_seq_one_letter_code
_entity_poly.pdbx_strand_id
1 'polypeptide(L)'
;LVIVIFLKNLFAMSGLELAKLLDKRLKPNDIKSVNTMILTNKDNKKKTLELISISKDDSKKQMIWFLKPRKDKGISFLKIEKDNEDDFMTMWLPGFSRFRRIKSSQKSDSFMGSDLSFEDLTNRTIEDYNYNIIKTNEDGFYFLESIPKEIESEYSKHITKIKEVEDGIFIVYEEDSFDKKNNLLKNKVFNFEKI
;
A
#
# COMPACT_ATOMS: atom_id res chain seq x y z
N LEU A 1 34.92 -43.83 2.46
CA LEU A 1 33.60 -43.18 2.36
C LEU A 1 33.74 -41.71 2.72
N VAL A 2 33.79 -40.81 1.73
CA VAL A 2 33.88 -39.37 1.96
C VAL A 2 32.45 -38.85 2.09
N ILE A 3 32.06 -38.46 3.30
CA ILE A 3 30.75 -37.79 3.53
C ILE A 3 30.96 -36.31 3.20
N VAL A 4 30.48 -35.85 2.02
CA VAL A 4 30.42 -34.45 1.70
C VAL A 4 29.18 -33.87 2.38
N ILE A 5 29.39 -33.24 3.55
CA ILE A 5 28.35 -32.48 4.22
C ILE A 5 28.19 -31.16 3.44
N PHE A 6 27.13 -31.06 2.61
CA PHE A 6 26.69 -29.77 2.09
C PHE A 6 26.15 -28.93 3.27
N LEU A 7 27.01 -28.11 3.83
CA LEU A 7 26.59 -26.98 4.65
C LEU A 7 25.80 -26.05 3.73
N LYS A 8 24.48 -26.19 3.70
CA LYS A 8 23.62 -25.10 3.25
C LYS A 8 23.95 -23.92 4.16
N ASN A 9 24.68 -22.94 3.62
CA ASN A 9 24.83 -21.64 4.28
C ASN A 9 23.41 -21.09 4.48
N LEU A 10 22.87 -21.25 5.69
CA LEU A 10 21.64 -20.63 6.13
C LEU A 10 21.98 -19.14 6.36
N PHE A 11 22.19 -18.40 5.28
CA PHE A 11 22.11 -16.95 5.37
C PHE A 11 20.66 -16.62 5.69
N ALA A 12 20.40 -16.12 6.89
CA ALA A 12 19.10 -15.61 7.24
C ALA A 12 18.76 -14.50 6.25
N MET A 13 17.61 -14.62 5.57
CA MET A 13 17.11 -13.62 4.63
C MET A 13 17.10 -12.24 5.29
N SER A 14 17.67 -11.25 4.63
CA SER A 14 17.65 -9.87 5.10
C SER A 14 16.29 -9.20 4.81
N GLY A 15 15.95 -8.13 5.54
CA GLY A 15 14.73 -7.37 5.27
C GLY A 15 14.66 -6.82 3.84
N LEU A 16 15.80 -6.36 3.32
CA LEU A 16 15.88 -5.88 1.94
C LEU A 16 15.66 -7.00 0.91
N GLU A 17 16.18 -8.20 1.14
CA GLU A 17 15.93 -9.35 0.25
C GLU A 17 14.46 -9.72 0.24
N LEU A 18 13.80 -9.79 1.40
CA LEU A 18 12.37 -10.05 1.49
C LEU A 18 11.54 -8.97 0.79
N ALA A 19 11.87 -7.69 0.97
CA ALA A 19 11.22 -6.58 0.27
C ALA A 19 11.35 -6.71 -1.26
N LYS A 20 12.54 -7.06 -1.76
CA LYS A 20 12.76 -7.30 -3.19
C LYS A 20 11.98 -8.49 -3.73
N LEU A 21 11.82 -9.56 -2.95
CA LEU A 21 11.00 -10.71 -3.34
C LEU A 21 9.52 -10.34 -3.45
N LEU A 22 9.02 -9.53 -2.51
CA LEU A 22 7.66 -9.01 -2.57
C LEU A 22 7.44 -8.10 -3.78
N ASP A 23 8.40 -7.28 -4.14
CA ASP A 23 8.30 -6.36 -5.28
C ASP A 23 8.38 -7.07 -6.64
N LYS A 24 9.18 -8.13 -6.72
CA LYS A 24 9.33 -8.94 -7.95
C LYS A 24 8.09 -9.76 -8.34
N ARG A 25 7.03 -9.77 -7.51
CA ARG A 25 5.80 -10.48 -7.86
C ARG A 25 5.27 -10.00 -9.22
N LEU A 26 4.78 -10.95 -10.01
CA LEU A 26 4.15 -10.63 -11.29
C LEU A 26 2.97 -9.68 -11.04
N LYS A 27 3.05 -8.50 -11.59
CA LYS A 27 2.00 -7.48 -11.58
C LYS A 27 1.57 -7.23 -13.02
N PRO A 28 0.25 -7.15 -13.30
CA PRO A 28 -0.20 -6.70 -14.61
C PRO A 28 0.23 -5.24 -14.84
N ASN A 29 0.76 -4.93 -16.02
CA ASN A 29 1.13 -3.56 -16.38
C ASN A 29 -0.06 -2.60 -16.29
N ASP A 30 -1.23 -3.09 -16.73
CA ASP A 30 -2.49 -2.33 -16.74
C ASP A 30 -3.54 -3.10 -15.96
N ILE A 31 -4.21 -2.42 -15.03
CA ILE A 31 -5.26 -3.02 -14.21
C ILE A 31 -6.52 -2.14 -14.32
N LYS A 32 -7.66 -2.77 -14.59
CA LYS A 32 -8.98 -2.16 -14.40
C LYS A 32 -9.76 -2.94 -13.38
N SER A 33 -10.25 -2.28 -12.36
CA SER A 33 -11.05 -2.89 -11.30
C SER A 33 -12.30 -2.09 -11.00
N VAL A 34 -13.35 -2.79 -10.58
CA VAL A 34 -14.56 -2.20 -9.98
C VAL A 34 -14.50 -2.53 -8.50
N ASN A 35 -14.57 -1.51 -7.66
CA ASN A 35 -14.35 -1.66 -6.24
C ASN A 35 -15.53 -1.10 -5.45
N THR A 36 -15.79 -1.71 -4.30
CA THR A 36 -16.69 -1.18 -3.28
C THR A 36 -15.89 -0.79 -2.06
N MET A 37 -15.98 0.47 -1.66
CA MET A 37 -15.39 0.97 -0.44
C MET A 37 -16.49 1.21 0.59
N ILE A 38 -16.41 0.56 1.75
CA ILE A 38 -17.34 0.71 2.86
C ILE A 38 -16.63 1.44 3.99
N LEU A 39 -17.06 2.66 4.26
CA LEU A 39 -16.56 3.46 5.38
C LEU A 39 -17.50 3.26 6.58
N THR A 40 -16.95 2.88 7.72
CA THR A 40 -17.72 2.71 8.97
C THR A 40 -17.15 3.69 10.00
N ASN A 41 -17.99 4.60 10.52
CA ASN A 41 -17.56 5.54 11.54
C ASN A 41 -17.68 4.93 12.95
N LYS A 42 -17.22 5.68 13.96
CA LYS A 42 -17.27 5.27 15.38
C LYS A 42 -18.69 4.95 15.90
N ASP A 43 -19.72 5.49 15.25
CA ASP A 43 -21.13 5.22 15.61
C ASP A 43 -21.70 4.03 14.78
N ASN A 44 -20.86 3.23 14.13
CA ASN A 44 -21.23 2.13 13.22
C ASN A 44 -22.09 2.55 12.02
N LYS A 45 -22.15 3.85 11.70
CA LYS A 45 -22.81 4.31 10.47
C LYS A 45 -21.94 4.02 9.28
N LYS A 46 -22.53 3.41 8.25
CA LYS A 46 -21.84 2.99 7.04
C LYS A 46 -22.13 3.92 5.87
N LYS A 47 -21.09 4.23 5.10
CA LYS A 47 -21.17 4.89 3.80
C LYS A 47 -20.52 3.96 2.77
N THR A 48 -21.27 3.58 1.75
CA THR A 48 -20.79 2.73 0.66
C THR A 48 -20.49 3.58 -0.57
N LEU A 49 -19.31 3.43 -1.13
CA LEU A 49 -18.85 4.07 -2.35
C LEU A 49 -18.55 2.98 -3.38
N GLU A 50 -19.11 3.12 -4.59
CA GLU A 50 -18.71 2.30 -5.74
C GLU A 50 -17.82 3.12 -6.65
N LEU A 51 -16.73 2.53 -7.11
CA LEU A 51 -15.74 3.22 -7.93
C LEU A 51 -15.10 2.28 -8.96
N ILE A 52 -14.62 2.86 -10.05
CA ILE A 52 -13.73 2.19 -11.01
C ILE A 52 -12.34 2.76 -10.82
N SER A 53 -11.35 1.88 -10.77
CA SER A 53 -9.94 2.24 -10.81
C SER A 53 -9.30 1.67 -12.08
N ILE A 54 -8.52 2.49 -12.76
CA ILE A 54 -7.65 2.06 -13.84
C ILE A 54 -6.24 2.51 -13.49
N SER A 55 -5.29 1.59 -13.52
CA SER A 55 -3.87 1.89 -13.34
C SER A 55 -3.05 1.37 -14.51
N LYS A 56 -1.92 2.03 -14.78
CA LYS A 56 -0.96 1.74 -15.83
C LYS A 56 0.47 1.93 -15.33
N ASP A 57 1.42 1.38 -16.09
CA ASP A 57 2.85 1.56 -15.83
C ASP A 57 3.21 1.15 -14.38
N ASP A 58 2.86 -0.07 -13.99
CA ASP A 58 3.05 -0.60 -12.63
C ASP A 58 2.42 0.31 -11.54
N SER A 59 1.21 0.78 -11.81
CA SER A 59 0.44 1.70 -10.95
C SER A 59 1.04 3.11 -10.77
N LYS A 60 2.09 3.47 -11.48
CA LYS A 60 2.61 4.86 -11.50
C LYS A 60 1.57 5.85 -11.99
N LYS A 61 0.67 5.42 -12.88
CA LYS A 61 -0.47 6.22 -13.34
C LYS A 61 -1.77 5.56 -12.89
N GLN A 62 -2.61 6.30 -12.18
CA GLN A 62 -3.88 5.79 -11.69
C GLN A 62 -4.97 6.81 -11.86
N MET A 63 -6.14 6.33 -12.31
CA MET A 63 -7.37 7.12 -12.37
C MET A 63 -8.48 6.37 -11.63
N ILE A 64 -9.16 7.07 -10.71
CA ILE A 64 -10.28 6.55 -9.94
C ILE A 64 -11.52 7.40 -10.26
N TRP A 65 -12.66 6.76 -10.57
CA TRP A 65 -13.96 7.43 -10.74
C TRP A 65 -14.98 6.88 -9.77
N PHE A 66 -15.63 7.77 -9.03
CA PHE A 66 -16.72 7.42 -8.15
C PHE A 66 -18.04 7.35 -8.92
N LEU A 67 -18.74 6.22 -8.78
CA LEU A 67 -20.00 5.91 -9.46
C LEU A 67 -21.21 6.13 -8.55
N LYS A 68 -21.07 5.79 -7.28
CA LYS A 68 -22.10 5.89 -6.23
C LYS A 68 -21.49 6.32 -4.89
N PRO A 69 -22.30 6.91 -4.01
CA PRO A 69 -23.70 7.34 -4.19
C PRO A 69 -23.83 8.57 -5.09
N ARG A 70 -25.07 8.98 -5.40
CA ARG A 70 -25.34 10.12 -6.31
C ARG A 70 -24.57 11.41 -5.97
N LYS A 71 -24.40 11.69 -4.67
CA LYS A 71 -23.66 12.89 -4.19
C LYS A 71 -22.16 12.87 -4.49
N ASP A 72 -21.57 11.68 -4.62
CA ASP A 72 -20.13 11.50 -4.87
C ASP A 72 -19.88 11.12 -6.35
N LYS A 73 -20.96 10.89 -7.13
CA LYS A 73 -20.85 10.49 -8.54
C LYS A 73 -20.14 11.54 -9.38
N GLY A 74 -19.16 11.09 -10.15
CA GLY A 74 -18.38 11.94 -11.04
C GLY A 74 -17.16 12.58 -10.37
N ILE A 75 -17.01 12.49 -9.04
CA ILE A 75 -15.72 12.78 -8.42
C ILE A 75 -14.71 11.84 -9.05
N SER A 76 -13.54 12.37 -9.41
CA SER A 76 -12.45 11.55 -9.89
C SER A 76 -11.11 11.99 -9.30
N PHE A 77 -10.20 11.03 -9.19
CA PHE A 77 -8.84 11.24 -8.72
C PHE A 77 -7.86 10.75 -9.79
N LEU A 78 -6.87 11.57 -10.12
CA LEU A 78 -5.77 11.24 -11.01
C LEU A 78 -4.47 11.34 -10.24
N LYS A 79 -3.66 10.28 -10.33
CA LYS A 79 -2.29 10.21 -9.86
C LYS A 79 -1.37 9.92 -11.04
N ILE A 80 -0.26 10.64 -11.13
CA ILE A 80 0.87 10.36 -12.02
C ILE A 80 2.13 10.52 -11.19
N GLU A 81 2.79 9.42 -10.88
CA GLU A 81 4.08 9.40 -10.22
C GLU A 81 5.17 9.74 -11.23
N LYS A 82 6.15 10.51 -10.79
CA LYS A 82 7.25 10.99 -11.61
C LYS A 82 8.58 10.59 -10.99
N ASP A 83 9.49 10.15 -11.83
CA ASP A 83 10.85 9.89 -11.38
C ASP A 83 11.57 11.24 -11.14
N ASN A 84 12.13 11.43 -9.95
CA ASN A 84 12.90 12.62 -9.54
C ASN A 84 12.13 13.96 -9.49
N GLU A 85 10.81 13.94 -9.47
CA GLU A 85 9.95 15.11 -9.31
C GLU A 85 8.79 14.80 -8.37
N ASP A 86 8.12 15.85 -7.88
CA ASP A 86 6.87 15.69 -7.14
C ASP A 86 5.78 15.01 -7.97
N ASP A 87 5.08 14.07 -7.36
CA ASP A 87 3.94 13.40 -7.97
C ASP A 87 2.86 14.40 -8.38
N PHE A 88 2.25 14.13 -9.51
CA PHE A 88 1.06 14.87 -9.91
C PHE A 88 -0.18 14.17 -9.38
N MET A 89 -0.87 14.78 -8.42
CA MET A 89 -2.15 14.31 -7.90
C MET A 89 -3.20 15.40 -7.98
N THR A 90 -4.38 15.04 -8.47
CA THR A 90 -5.51 15.99 -8.56
C THR A 90 -6.84 15.28 -8.43
N MET A 91 -7.82 15.98 -7.86
CA MET A 91 -9.22 15.55 -7.81
C MET A 91 -10.08 16.46 -8.65
N TRP A 92 -10.96 15.90 -9.45
CA TRP A 92 -12.08 16.62 -10.03
C TRP A 92 -13.27 16.58 -9.08
N LEU A 93 -13.83 17.74 -8.77
CA LEU A 93 -14.97 17.92 -7.87
C LEU A 93 -16.15 18.51 -8.67
N PRO A 94 -17.06 17.68 -9.21
CA PRO A 94 -18.12 18.12 -10.11
C PRO A 94 -19.08 19.12 -9.46
N GLY A 95 -19.37 18.98 -8.16
CA GLY A 95 -20.23 19.92 -7.43
C GLY A 95 -19.70 21.35 -7.36
N PHE A 96 -18.39 21.53 -7.58
CA PHE A 96 -17.71 22.82 -7.61
C PHE A 96 -17.16 23.18 -8.99
N SER A 97 -17.34 22.29 -9.98
CA SER A 97 -16.79 22.42 -11.34
C SER A 97 -15.30 22.80 -11.37
N ARG A 98 -14.50 22.20 -10.48
CA ARG A 98 -13.08 22.53 -10.36
C ARG A 98 -12.19 21.34 -10.05
N PHE A 99 -10.93 21.49 -10.43
CA PHE A 99 -9.85 20.60 -9.99
C PHE A 99 -9.27 21.07 -8.65
N ARG A 100 -8.99 20.13 -7.76
CA ARG A 100 -8.21 20.34 -6.54
C ARG A 100 -6.88 19.62 -6.69
N ARG A 101 -5.79 20.37 -6.77
CA ARG A 101 -4.43 19.82 -6.73
C ARG A 101 -4.13 19.31 -5.31
N ILE A 102 -3.56 18.11 -5.20
CA ILE A 102 -3.02 17.59 -3.94
C ILE A 102 -1.51 17.83 -3.98
N LYS A 103 -1.01 18.62 -3.06
CA LYS A 103 0.42 18.94 -2.91
C LYS A 103 1.11 17.85 -2.10
N SER A 104 2.44 17.76 -2.16
CA SER A 104 3.24 16.82 -1.36
C SER A 104 2.93 16.94 0.13
N SER A 105 2.81 18.17 0.67
CA SER A 105 2.43 18.44 2.06
C SER A 105 1.00 18.03 2.45
N GLN A 106 0.19 17.59 1.50
CA GLN A 106 -1.20 17.12 1.70
C GLN A 106 -1.33 15.60 1.45
N LYS A 107 -0.22 14.90 1.25
CA LYS A 107 -0.24 13.43 1.05
C LYS A 107 -0.84 12.70 2.25
N SER A 108 -0.70 13.23 3.46
CA SER A 108 -1.31 12.71 4.69
C SER A 108 -2.80 13.02 4.85
N ASP A 109 -3.39 13.90 4.01
CA ASP A 109 -4.83 14.14 4.05
C ASP A 109 -5.62 12.85 3.73
N SER A 110 -6.77 12.68 4.41
CA SER A 110 -7.67 11.55 4.19
C SER A 110 -8.23 11.52 2.76
N PHE A 111 -8.18 10.34 2.13
CA PHE A 111 -8.79 10.09 0.82
C PHE A 111 -10.29 9.81 0.97
N MET A 112 -11.14 10.69 0.48
CA MET A 112 -12.61 10.57 0.48
C MET A 112 -13.26 10.36 1.86
N GLY A 113 -12.56 10.75 2.94
CA GLY A 113 -13.01 10.57 4.31
C GLY A 113 -12.84 9.14 4.84
N SER A 114 -11.98 8.35 4.22
CA SER A 114 -11.53 7.04 4.71
C SER A 114 -10.30 7.19 5.62
N ASP A 115 -9.89 6.08 6.22
CA ASP A 115 -8.61 5.99 6.93
C ASP A 115 -7.41 5.94 5.98
N LEU A 116 -7.63 5.74 4.67
CA LEU A 116 -6.57 5.86 3.67
C LEU A 116 -6.21 7.33 3.45
N SER A 117 -4.94 7.62 3.37
CA SER A 117 -4.40 8.92 2.96
C SER A 117 -4.06 8.91 1.46
N PHE A 118 -3.75 10.08 0.89
CA PHE A 118 -3.22 10.14 -0.48
C PHE A 118 -1.84 9.46 -0.58
N GLU A 119 -1.06 9.42 0.49
CA GLU A 119 0.20 8.67 0.55
C GLU A 119 -0.03 7.17 0.38
N ASP A 120 -1.11 6.61 0.95
CA ASP A 120 -1.45 5.19 0.79
C ASP A 120 -1.78 4.79 -0.67
N LEU A 121 -2.06 5.76 -1.53
CA LEU A 121 -2.32 5.54 -2.95
C LEU A 121 -1.07 5.63 -3.82
N THR A 122 0.10 5.98 -3.25
CA THR A 122 1.37 6.00 -3.97
C THR A 122 2.10 4.68 -3.89
N ASN A 123 2.94 4.40 -4.88
CA ASN A 123 3.83 3.25 -4.83
C ASN A 123 4.92 3.49 -3.78
N ARG A 124 5.33 2.43 -3.12
CA ARG A 124 6.51 2.43 -2.25
C ARG A 124 7.67 1.84 -3.03
N THR A 125 8.62 2.70 -3.42
CA THR A 125 9.86 2.25 -4.06
C THR A 125 10.80 1.64 -3.01
N ILE A 126 11.51 0.59 -3.39
CA ILE A 126 12.40 -0.13 -2.46
C ILE A 126 13.48 0.81 -1.90
N GLU A 127 13.97 1.70 -2.75
CA GLU A 127 15.04 2.65 -2.44
C GLU A 127 14.64 3.67 -1.37
N ASP A 128 13.33 3.92 -1.21
CA ASP A 128 12.79 4.95 -0.31
C ASP A 128 12.64 4.47 1.14
N TYR A 129 12.95 3.20 1.41
CA TYR A 129 12.79 2.61 2.73
C TYR A 129 14.05 1.89 3.21
N ASN A 130 14.20 1.82 4.53
CA ASN A 130 15.09 0.89 5.20
C ASN A 130 14.28 -0.30 5.69
N TYR A 131 14.85 -1.51 5.59
CA TYR A 131 14.13 -2.76 5.86
C TYR A 131 14.82 -3.60 6.91
N ASN A 132 14.05 -4.11 7.90
CA ASN A 132 14.50 -5.06 8.90
C ASN A 132 13.51 -6.21 9.02
N ILE A 133 13.98 -7.42 9.31
CA ILE A 133 13.11 -8.53 9.73
C ILE A 133 13.07 -8.50 11.25
N ILE A 134 11.85 -8.37 11.80
CA ILE A 134 11.61 -8.45 13.24
C ILE A 134 11.53 -9.93 13.59
N LYS A 135 12.34 -10.38 14.57
CA LYS A 135 12.22 -11.74 15.11
C LYS A 135 10.99 -11.83 16.00
N THR A 136 10.05 -12.67 15.61
CA THR A 136 8.83 -12.95 16.40
C THR A 136 8.74 -14.43 16.72
N ASN A 137 7.89 -14.80 17.69
CA ASN A 137 7.65 -16.21 18.08
C ASN A 137 6.53 -16.86 17.24
N GLU A 138 6.02 -16.20 16.21
CA GLU A 138 4.92 -16.69 15.39
C GLU A 138 5.45 -17.51 14.23
N ASP A 139 5.33 -18.83 14.31
CA ASP A 139 5.86 -19.78 13.33
C ASP A 139 5.26 -19.59 11.93
N GLY A 140 6.11 -19.58 10.92
CA GLY A 140 5.74 -19.54 9.51
C GLY A 140 5.44 -18.15 8.95
N PHE A 141 5.58 -17.09 9.76
CA PHE A 141 5.44 -15.71 9.29
C PHE A 141 6.75 -14.92 9.39
N TYR A 142 6.96 -14.07 8.40
CA TYR A 142 7.95 -13.00 8.42
C TYR A 142 7.26 -11.70 8.81
N PHE A 143 7.94 -10.90 9.62
CA PHE A 143 7.50 -9.55 9.97
C PHE A 143 8.53 -8.57 9.44
N LEU A 144 8.17 -7.88 8.36
CA LEU A 144 9.02 -6.92 7.69
C LEU A 144 8.73 -5.53 8.22
N GLU A 145 9.70 -4.94 8.91
CA GLU A 145 9.67 -3.52 9.25
C GLU A 145 10.21 -2.71 8.08
N SER A 146 9.43 -1.73 7.62
CA SER A 146 9.77 -0.80 6.55
C SER A 146 9.74 0.62 7.10
N ILE A 147 10.88 1.30 7.11
CA ILE A 147 11.06 2.64 7.68
C ILE A 147 11.25 3.62 6.52
N PRO A 148 10.32 4.58 6.30
CA PRO A 148 10.49 5.60 5.27
C PRO A 148 11.74 6.44 5.51
N LYS A 149 12.50 6.73 4.45
CA LYS A 149 13.61 7.68 4.48
C LYS A 149 13.12 9.13 4.36
N GLU A 150 11.94 9.31 3.76
CA GLU A 150 11.34 10.63 3.57
C GLU A 150 10.80 11.18 4.90
N ILE A 151 11.23 12.39 5.24
CA ILE A 151 10.83 13.07 6.49
C ILE A 151 9.36 13.48 6.45
N GLU A 152 8.83 13.80 5.27
CA GLU A 152 7.45 14.28 5.07
C GLU A 152 6.39 13.17 5.09
N SER A 153 6.79 11.88 5.04
CA SER A 153 5.85 10.77 5.22
C SER A 153 5.10 10.91 6.54
N GLU A 154 3.80 10.61 6.56
CA GLU A 154 3.02 10.58 7.82
C GLU A 154 3.45 9.42 8.73
N TYR A 155 4.14 8.41 8.18
CA TYR A 155 4.52 7.20 8.89
C TYR A 155 5.93 7.26 9.48
N SER A 156 6.10 6.69 10.67
CA SER A 156 7.41 6.39 11.22
C SER A 156 7.93 5.04 10.70
N LYS A 157 7.01 4.08 10.53
CA LYS A 157 7.29 2.74 10.01
C LYS A 157 6.02 2.01 9.62
N HIS A 158 6.21 0.92 8.88
CA HIS A 158 5.20 -0.12 8.66
C HIS A 158 5.76 -1.46 9.15
N ILE A 159 4.88 -2.31 9.70
CA ILE A 159 5.19 -3.70 10.02
C ILE A 159 4.27 -4.57 9.20
N THR A 160 4.82 -5.31 8.25
CA THR A 160 4.08 -6.14 7.32
C THR A 160 4.23 -7.61 7.69
N LYS A 161 3.11 -8.30 7.96
CA LYS A 161 3.03 -9.73 8.22
C LYS A 161 2.92 -10.48 6.90
N ILE A 162 3.90 -11.34 6.64
CA ILE A 162 4.10 -12.00 5.35
C ILE A 162 4.24 -13.50 5.59
N LYS A 163 3.67 -14.30 4.70
CA LYS A 163 3.85 -15.75 4.71
C LYS A 163 4.35 -16.22 3.36
N GLU A 164 5.32 -17.12 3.38
CA GLU A 164 5.70 -17.91 2.22
C GLU A 164 4.67 -19.04 2.06
N VAL A 165 3.95 -19.07 0.95
CA VAL A 165 2.90 -20.04 0.66
C VAL A 165 3.38 -21.15 -0.24
N GLU A 166 4.34 -20.87 -1.13
CA GLU A 166 5.07 -21.77 -1.99
C GLU A 166 6.51 -21.28 -2.10
N ASP A 167 7.43 -22.11 -2.58
CA ASP A 167 8.84 -21.76 -2.71
C ASP A 167 9.04 -20.46 -3.48
N GLY A 168 9.51 -19.43 -2.78
CA GLY A 168 9.71 -18.09 -3.30
C GLY A 168 8.45 -17.25 -3.53
N ILE A 169 7.24 -17.75 -3.18
CA ILE A 169 5.98 -17.00 -3.30
C ILE A 169 5.52 -16.51 -1.93
N PHE A 170 5.53 -15.19 -1.76
CA PHE A 170 5.20 -14.52 -0.52
C PHE A 170 3.86 -13.77 -0.64
N ILE A 171 3.02 -13.88 0.40
CA ILE A 171 1.73 -13.19 0.50
C ILE A 171 1.71 -12.31 1.75
N VAL A 172 1.22 -11.08 1.57
CA VAL A 172 0.98 -10.14 2.68
C VAL A 172 -0.39 -10.43 3.29
N TYR A 173 -0.44 -10.66 4.59
CA TYR A 173 -1.68 -10.91 5.34
C TYR A 173 -2.15 -9.68 6.11
N GLU A 174 -1.22 -8.88 6.61
CA GLU A 174 -1.53 -7.75 7.47
C GLU A 174 -0.43 -6.70 7.37
N GLU A 175 -0.80 -5.44 7.54
CA GLU A 175 0.15 -4.34 7.65
C GLU A 175 -0.31 -3.36 8.72
N ASP A 176 0.53 -3.15 9.72
CA ASP A 176 0.43 -2.10 10.73
C ASP A 176 1.26 -0.89 10.32
N SER A 177 0.64 0.29 10.32
CA SER A 177 1.31 1.55 10.01
C SER A 177 1.30 2.45 11.25
N PHE A 178 2.45 3.02 11.58
CA PHE A 178 2.66 3.80 12.81
C PHE A 178 2.91 5.27 12.50
N ASP A 179 2.36 6.16 13.33
CA ASP A 179 2.59 7.60 13.23
C ASP A 179 4.01 8.02 13.68
N LYS A 180 4.35 9.30 13.54
CA LYS A 180 5.66 9.84 13.95
C LYS A 180 5.93 9.77 15.48
N LYS A 181 4.90 9.48 16.28
CA LYS A 181 5.03 9.22 17.72
C LYS A 181 5.09 7.74 18.05
N ASN A 182 5.15 6.88 16.99
CA ASN A 182 5.16 5.43 17.10
C ASN A 182 3.88 4.84 17.70
N ASN A 183 2.73 5.53 17.59
CA ASN A 183 1.42 4.96 17.88
C ASN A 183 0.90 4.24 16.64
N LEU A 184 0.15 3.15 16.84
CA LEU A 184 -0.55 2.47 15.75
C LEU A 184 -1.58 3.45 15.15
N LEU A 185 -1.40 3.80 13.86
CA LEU A 185 -2.27 4.72 13.13
C LEU A 185 -3.29 3.97 12.28
N LYS A 186 -2.85 2.90 11.60
CA LYS A 186 -3.69 2.10 10.69
C LYS A 186 -3.32 0.63 10.80
N ASN A 187 -4.32 -0.24 10.75
CA ASN A 187 -4.16 -1.67 10.54
C ASN A 187 -4.86 -2.05 9.24
N LYS A 188 -4.18 -2.74 8.35
CA LYS A 188 -4.70 -3.24 7.07
C LYS A 188 -4.67 -4.76 7.09
N VAL A 189 -5.81 -5.40 6.96
CA VAL A 189 -5.94 -6.87 6.88
C VAL A 189 -6.34 -7.25 5.46
N PHE A 190 -5.62 -8.20 4.86
CA PHE A 190 -5.86 -8.68 3.51
C PHE A 190 -6.49 -10.06 3.56
N ASN A 191 -7.74 -10.16 3.10
CA ASN A 191 -8.47 -11.42 2.99
C ASN A 191 -8.51 -11.83 1.51
N PHE A 192 -8.07 -13.05 1.23
CA PHE A 192 -8.07 -13.60 -0.11
C PHE A 192 -9.20 -14.63 -0.22
N GLU A 193 -10.17 -14.38 -1.10
CA GLU A 193 -11.11 -15.41 -1.50
C GLU A 193 -10.43 -16.32 -2.54
N LYS A 194 -10.67 -17.62 -2.44
CA LYS A 194 -10.24 -18.54 -3.51
C LYS A 194 -11.03 -18.21 -4.76
N ILE A 195 -10.34 -17.85 -5.80
CA ILE A 195 -10.87 -17.73 -7.16
C ILE A 195 -10.98 -19.12 -7.76
#